data_ac070d166a6806875b1b3c2522d2078a
#
_entry.id   ac070d166a6806875b1b3c2522d2078a
#
_cell.length_a   1.000
_cell.length_b   1.000
_cell.length_c   1.000
_cell.angle_alpha   90.00
_cell.angle_beta   90.00
_cell.angle_gamma   90.00
#
_symmetry.space_group_name_H-M   'P 1'
#
loop_
_entity.id
_entity.type
_entity.pdbx_description
1 polymer ?
#
loop_
_entity_poly.entity_id
_entity_poly.type
_entity_poly.pdbx_seq_one_letter_code
_entity_poly.pdbx_strand_id
1 'polypeptide(L)'
;MLTQPAPLPDALCAQALMTLRQRAPLVHCLTNEVVQSLTANVLLALGAAPAMVVQAEEARQFAALADALLINIGTLYDARADSMLAAIEAANLAGTPWVLDPVAVGALRYRSDFAHRLLHLRPAVIRGNASEILALAGAPRADAASTVRMMRWRRCRRQRRWRAIAARWWRSPAPAIT
;
A
#
# COMPACT_ATOMS: atom_id res chain seq x y z
N MET A 1 -27.02 10.17 -4.78
CA MET A 1 -26.20 10.88 -3.80
C MET A 1 -25.19 9.86 -3.26
N LEU A 2 -23.91 9.92 -3.66
CA LEU A 2 -22.87 9.06 -3.08
C LEU A 2 -22.38 9.77 -1.84
N THR A 3 -22.76 9.26 -0.68
CA THR A 3 -22.22 9.71 0.60
C THR A 3 -20.72 9.46 0.62
N GLN A 4 -19.94 10.45 1.01
CA GLN A 4 -18.53 10.23 1.36
C GLN A 4 -18.49 9.14 2.44
N PRO A 5 -17.49 8.23 2.40
CA PRO A 5 -17.30 7.32 3.52
C PRO A 5 -17.14 8.19 4.77
N ALA A 6 -17.90 7.88 5.81
CA ALA A 6 -17.78 8.56 7.09
C ALA A 6 -16.30 8.47 7.54
N PRO A 7 -15.72 9.54 8.11
CA PRO A 7 -14.41 9.46 8.72
C PRO A 7 -14.42 8.34 9.79
N LEU A 8 -13.30 7.65 9.94
CA LEU A 8 -13.16 6.67 11.02
C LEU A 8 -13.47 7.38 12.35
N PRO A 9 -14.29 6.78 13.23
CA PRO A 9 -14.54 7.36 14.55
C PRO A 9 -13.24 7.60 15.29
N ASP A 10 -13.08 8.75 15.93
CA ASP A 10 -11.87 9.12 16.67
C ASP A 10 -11.46 8.05 17.70
N ALA A 11 -12.44 7.42 18.32
CA ALA A 11 -12.22 6.31 19.25
C ALA A 11 -11.52 5.11 18.60
N LEU A 12 -11.87 4.75 17.35
CA LEU A 12 -11.20 3.67 16.62
C LEU A 12 -9.76 4.04 16.26
N CYS A 13 -9.52 5.28 15.85
CA CYS A 13 -8.18 5.77 15.55
C CYS A 13 -7.31 5.76 16.81
N ALA A 14 -7.83 6.24 17.94
CA ALA A 14 -7.13 6.21 19.22
C ALA A 14 -6.81 4.79 19.68
N GLN A 15 -7.78 3.88 19.60
CA GLN A 15 -7.58 2.48 19.96
C GLN A 15 -6.54 1.78 19.06
N ALA A 16 -6.58 2.03 17.75
CA ALA A 16 -5.59 1.50 16.81
C ALA A 16 -4.17 1.99 17.15
N LEU A 17 -4.01 3.29 17.46
CA LEU A 17 -2.73 3.85 17.86
C LEU A 17 -2.22 3.25 19.19
N MET A 18 -3.10 3.10 20.17
CA MET A 18 -2.74 2.45 21.44
C MET A 18 -2.28 1.00 21.21
N THR A 19 -3.00 0.24 20.40
CA THR A 19 -2.65 -1.14 20.05
C THR A 19 -1.30 -1.20 19.33
N LEU A 20 -1.06 -0.29 18.37
CA LEU A 20 0.22 -0.22 17.66
C LEU A 20 1.38 0.06 18.63
N ARG A 21 1.22 1.00 19.56
CA ARG A 21 2.23 1.34 20.57
C ARG A 21 2.51 0.19 21.53
N GLN A 22 1.47 -0.54 21.95
CA GLN A 22 1.61 -1.69 22.83
C GLN A 22 2.33 -2.87 22.18
N ARG A 23 2.06 -3.09 20.88
CA ARG A 23 2.66 -4.20 20.13
C ARG A 23 4.05 -3.89 19.60
N ALA A 24 4.38 -2.60 19.40
CA ALA A 24 5.63 -2.13 18.80
C ALA A 24 6.03 -2.96 17.55
N PRO A 25 5.15 -3.07 16.53
CA PRO A 25 5.33 -4.02 15.45
C PRO A 25 6.59 -3.73 14.63
N LEU A 26 7.24 -4.79 14.18
CA LEU A 26 8.36 -4.73 13.23
C LEU A 26 7.80 -4.50 11.82
N VAL A 27 8.13 -3.37 11.21
CA VAL A 27 7.64 -3.00 9.88
C VAL A 27 8.79 -2.99 8.88
N HIS A 28 8.77 -3.93 7.95
CA HIS A 28 9.71 -3.94 6.83
C HIS A 28 9.29 -2.92 5.78
N CYS A 29 10.18 -2.00 5.42
CA CYS A 29 9.88 -0.91 4.49
C CYS A 29 10.78 -0.97 3.25
N LEU A 30 10.25 -1.46 2.14
CA LEU A 30 10.81 -1.24 0.81
C LEU A 30 10.16 0.00 0.21
N THR A 31 10.70 1.17 0.56
CA THR A 31 10.16 2.48 0.20
C THR A 31 11.07 3.25 -0.75
N ASN A 32 10.60 4.35 -1.30
CA ASN A 32 11.40 5.20 -2.17
C ASN A 32 12.50 5.96 -1.38
N GLU A 33 13.55 6.35 -2.08
CA GLU A 33 14.73 6.98 -1.46
C GLU A 33 14.45 8.36 -0.87
N VAL A 34 13.46 9.08 -1.41
CA VAL A 34 13.13 10.45 -1.00
C VAL A 34 12.50 10.50 0.40
N VAL A 35 11.66 9.49 0.74
CA VAL A 35 10.91 9.49 2.00
C VAL A 35 11.40 8.46 3.01
N GLN A 36 12.53 7.80 2.76
CA GLN A 36 13.03 6.71 3.60
C GLN A 36 13.18 7.12 5.07
N SER A 37 13.92 8.20 5.32
CA SER A 37 14.12 8.74 6.67
C SER A 37 12.82 9.23 7.31
N LEU A 38 11.95 9.90 6.51
CA LEU A 38 10.67 10.37 7.00
C LEU A 38 9.78 9.18 7.41
N THR A 39 9.71 8.13 6.59
CA THR A 39 8.93 6.92 6.88
C THR A 39 9.42 6.26 8.18
N ALA A 40 10.74 6.12 8.35
CA ALA A 40 11.33 5.57 9.56
C ALA A 40 10.95 6.40 10.80
N ASN A 41 11.16 7.71 10.75
CA ASN A 41 10.89 8.61 11.87
C ASN A 41 9.40 8.64 12.26
N VAL A 42 8.50 8.63 11.29
CA VAL A 42 7.05 8.59 11.55
C VAL A 42 6.67 7.26 12.22
N LEU A 43 7.15 6.13 11.73
CA LEU A 43 6.87 4.83 12.33
C LEU A 43 7.42 4.72 13.76
N LEU A 44 8.65 5.20 14.00
CA LEU A 44 9.23 5.28 15.36
C LEU A 44 8.40 6.16 16.29
N ALA A 45 7.99 7.34 15.83
CA ALA A 45 7.15 8.26 16.63
C ALA A 45 5.77 7.66 16.96
N LEU A 46 5.25 6.78 16.10
CA LEU A 46 4.02 6.05 16.34
C LEU A 46 4.20 4.84 17.26
N GLY A 47 5.43 4.41 17.54
CA GLY A 47 5.76 3.28 18.39
C GLY A 47 6.01 1.96 17.66
N ALA A 48 6.19 1.99 16.35
CA ALA A 48 6.61 0.82 15.57
C ALA A 48 8.14 0.75 15.43
N ALA A 49 8.66 -0.41 15.03
CA ALA A 49 10.06 -0.64 14.74
C ALA A 49 10.28 -0.77 13.21
N PRO A 50 10.62 0.30 12.49
CA PRO A 50 10.85 0.24 11.05
C PRO A 50 12.21 -0.36 10.70
N ALA A 51 12.28 -1.15 9.64
CA ALA A 51 13.51 -1.65 9.06
C ALA A 51 13.53 -1.47 7.53
N MET A 52 14.65 -0.97 6.99
CA MET A 52 14.86 -0.70 5.56
C MET A 52 15.84 -1.71 4.97
N VAL A 53 15.41 -2.97 4.86
CA VAL A 53 16.22 -4.06 4.29
C VAL A 53 15.91 -4.13 2.80
N VAL A 54 16.92 -3.87 1.94
CA VAL A 54 16.70 -3.64 0.51
C VAL A 54 17.29 -4.74 -0.38
N GLN A 55 18.40 -5.38 0.03
CA GLN A 55 19.02 -6.45 -0.74
C GLN A 55 18.04 -7.64 -0.87
N ALA A 56 17.89 -8.21 -2.09
CA ALA A 56 16.80 -9.14 -2.40
C ALA A 56 16.74 -10.38 -1.49
N GLU A 57 17.87 -11.00 -1.20
CA GLU A 57 17.92 -12.18 -0.34
C GLU A 57 17.61 -11.83 1.13
N GLU A 58 18.19 -10.74 1.62
CA GLU A 58 17.89 -10.24 2.98
C GLU A 58 16.43 -9.78 3.08
N ALA A 59 15.90 -9.12 2.05
CA ALA A 59 14.51 -8.67 2.00
C ALA A 59 13.54 -9.85 2.04
N ARG A 60 13.87 -10.96 1.36
CA ARG A 60 13.11 -12.22 1.43
C ARG A 60 13.05 -12.75 2.86
N GLN A 61 14.21 -12.87 3.50
CA GLN A 61 14.32 -13.40 4.87
C GLN A 61 13.59 -12.49 5.86
N PHE A 62 13.80 -11.19 5.75
CA PHE A 62 13.27 -10.22 6.70
C PHE A 62 11.75 -10.04 6.58
N ALA A 63 11.19 -10.11 5.37
CA ALA A 63 9.76 -10.00 5.15
C ALA A 63 8.95 -11.12 5.82
N ALA A 64 9.54 -12.30 5.98
CA ALA A 64 8.91 -13.41 6.70
C ALA A 64 8.93 -13.24 8.23
N LEU A 65 9.84 -12.41 8.75
CA LEU A 65 9.99 -12.13 10.19
C LEU A 65 9.21 -10.88 10.65
N ALA A 66 8.88 -10.00 9.71
CA ALA A 66 8.20 -8.74 10.00
C ALA A 66 6.71 -8.94 10.29
N ASP A 67 6.13 -8.08 11.12
CA ASP A 67 4.68 -8.04 11.38
C ASP A 67 3.90 -7.42 10.23
N ALA A 68 4.56 -6.57 9.41
CA ALA A 68 3.98 -5.95 8.22
C ALA A 68 5.06 -5.56 7.21
N LEU A 69 4.68 -5.51 5.92
CA LEU A 69 5.57 -5.07 4.84
C LEU A 69 4.96 -3.88 4.10
N LEU A 70 5.76 -2.81 3.91
CA LEU A 70 5.43 -1.68 3.05
C LEU A 70 6.17 -1.78 1.73
N ILE A 71 5.45 -1.76 0.63
CA ILE A 71 5.97 -1.68 -0.74
C ILE A 71 5.55 -0.34 -1.35
N ASN A 72 6.50 0.58 -1.48
CA ASN A 72 6.31 1.86 -2.16
C ASN A 72 7.18 1.88 -3.42
N ILE A 73 6.55 1.95 -4.59
CA ILE A 73 7.21 1.85 -5.89
C ILE A 73 7.81 3.16 -6.42
N GLY A 74 7.97 4.16 -5.57
CA GLY A 74 8.77 5.34 -5.90
C GLY A 74 10.23 4.97 -6.10
N THR A 75 10.99 5.74 -6.90
CA THR A 75 12.40 5.47 -7.23
C THR A 75 12.63 4.01 -7.67
N LEU A 76 11.74 3.49 -8.55
CA LEU A 76 11.76 2.10 -9.01
C LEU A 76 12.84 1.89 -10.08
N TYR A 77 13.62 0.81 -9.92
CA TYR A 77 14.58 0.25 -10.89
C TYR A 77 14.63 -1.27 -10.72
N ASP A 78 15.21 -1.99 -11.68
CA ASP A 78 15.10 -3.46 -11.76
C ASP A 78 15.49 -4.18 -10.48
N ALA A 79 16.69 -3.91 -9.94
CA ALA A 79 17.13 -4.58 -8.70
C ALA A 79 16.19 -4.31 -7.50
N ARG A 80 15.57 -3.12 -7.44
CA ARG A 80 14.57 -2.81 -6.41
C ARG A 80 13.25 -3.55 -6.66
N ALA A 81 12.83 -3.68 -7.91
CA ALA A 81 11.66 -4.46 -8.28
C ALA A 81 11.85 -5.94 -7.89
N ASP A 82 13.02 -6.51 -8.13
CA ASP A 82 13.36 -7.89 -7.75
C ASP A 82 13.33 -8.07 -6.23
N SER A 83 13.88 -7.12 -5.47
CA SER A 83 13.81 -7.12 -4.00
C SER A 83 12.39 -7.06 -3.49
N MET A 84 11.54 -6.21 -4.08
CA MET A 84 10.12 -6.12 -3.72
C MET A 84 9.38 -7.42 -3.99
N LEU A 85 9.63 -8.06 -5.14
CA LEU A 85 8.99 -9.34 -5.48
C LEU A 85 9.43 -10.46 -4.52
N ALA A 86 10.72 -10.54 -4.20
CA ALA A 86 11.25 -11.50 -3.26
C ALA A 86 10.63 -11.33 -1.84
N ALA A 87 10.52 -10.08 -1.38
CA ALA A 87 9.90 -9.77 -0.10
C ALA A 87 8.39 -10.10 -0.08
N ILE A 88 7.64 -9.74 -1.13
CA ILE A 88 6.20 -10.01 -1.23
C ILE A 88 5.93 -11.52 -1.25
N GLU A 89 6.74 -12.29 -2.00
CA GLU A 89 6.62 -13.75 -2.05
C GLU A 89 6.78 -14.36 -0.65
N ALA A 90 7.83 -13.96 0.07
CA ALA A 90 8.09 -14.44 1.42
C ALA A 90 7.00 -13.99 2.42
N ALA A 91 6.56 -12.74 2.34
CA ALA A 91 5.46 -12.22 3.15
C ALA A 91 4.16 -13.00 2.92
N ASN A 92 3.82 -13.29 1.67
CA ASN A 92 2.63 -14.08 1.33
C ASN A 92 2.71 -15.52 1.86
N LEU A 93 3.88 -16.15 1.81
CA LEU A 93 4.10 -17.50 2.36
C LEU A 93 4.01 -17.52 3.89
N ALA A 94 4.53 -16.47 4.54
CA ALA A 94 4.50 -16.33 6.00
C ALA A 94 3.15 -15.82 6.54
N GLY A 95 2.26 -15.33 5.67
CA GLY A 95 1.01 -14.68 6.08
C GLY A 95 1.19 -13.25 6.57
N THR A 96 2.36 -12.63 6.35
CA THR A 96 2.65 -11.25 6.70
C THR A 96 1.84 -10.30 5.80
N PRO A 97 0.98 -9.43 6.36
CA PRO A 97 0.21 -8.48 5.58
C PRO A 97 1.12 -7.42 4.96
N TRP A 98 0.79 -6.99 3.73
CA TRP A 98 1.57 -5.95 3.09
C TRP A 98 0.72 -4.88 2.43
N VAL A 99 1.29 -3.67 2.37
CA VAL A 99 0.66 -2.47 1.82
C VAL A 99 1.35 -2.10 0.52
N LEU A 100 0.56 -1.83 -0.54
CA LEU A 100 1.04 -1.26 -1.79
C LEU A 100 0.81 0.25 -1.82
N ASP A 101 1.87 1.02 -2.02
CA ASP A 101 1.85 2.46 -2.34
C ASP A 101 2.32 2.67 -3.79
N PRO A 102 1.38 2.79 -4.75
CA PRO A 102 1.67 2.79 -6.19
C PRO A 102 2.07 4.17 -6.70
N VAL A 103 3.09 4.76 -6.14
CA VAL A 103 3.56 6.12 -6.45
C VAL A 103 3.73 6.36 -7.95
N ALA A 104 3.05 7.40 -8.47
CA ALA A 104 3.12 7.86 -9.86
C ALA A 104 2.67 6.82 -10.91
N VAL A 105 1.86 5.87 -10.54
CA VAL A 105 1.19 4.95 -11.48
C VAL A 105 0.29 5.73 -12.45
N GLY A 106 0.19 5.26 -13.69
CA GLY A 106 -0.57 5.92 -14.77
C GLY A 106 0.24 6.94 -15.55
N ALA A 107 1.24 7.59 -14.96
CA ALA A 107 2.11 8.54 -15.63
C ALA A 107 3.30 7.87 -16.34
N LEU A 108 3.89 6.87 -15.70
CA LEU A 108 5.09 6.18 -16.14
C LEU A 108 4.78 4.71 -16.42
N ARG A 109 5.05 4.26 -17.64
CA ARG A 109 4.68 2.90 -18.09
C ARG A 109 5.31 1.81 -17.23
N TYR A 110 6.61 1.85 -17.04
CA TYR A 110 7.35 0.85 -16.24
C TYR A 110 6.75 0.63 -14.85
N ARG A 111 6.46 1.73 -14.12
CA ARG A 111 5.80 1.65 -12.81
C ARG A 111 4.37 1.13 -12.89
N SER A 112 3.64 1.55 -13.91
CA SER A 112 2.24 1.15 -14.07
C SER A 112 2.15 -0.35 -14.33
N ASP A 113 2.98 -0.87 -15.21
CA ASP A 113 3.05 -2.31 -15.53
C ASP A 113 3.44 -3.11 -14.27
N PHE A 114 4.44 -2.63 -13.52
CA PHE A 114 4.86 -3.25 -12.27
C PHE A 114 3.75 -3.20 -11.20
N ALA A 115 3.11 -2.05 -11.00
CA ALA A 115 1.99 -1.93 -10.06
C ALA A 115 0.84 -2.89 -10.39
N HIS A 116 0.47 -3.02 -11.68
CA HIS A 116 -0.55 -3.97 -12.09
C HIS A 116 -0.14 -5.42 -11.81
N ARG A 117 1.14 -5.77 -12.01
CA ARG A 117 1.67 -7.09 -11.62
C ARG A 117 1.53 -7.32 -10.12
N LEU A 118 1.85 -6.32 -9.28
CA LEU A 118 1.76 -6.41 -7.83
C LEU A 118 0.31 -6.60 -7.33
N LEU A 119 -0.69 -6.08 -8.04
CA LEU A 119 -2.10 -6.30 -7.67
C LEU A 119 -2.48 -7.79 -7.65
N HIS A 120 -1.89 -8.62 -8.52
CA HIS A 120 -2.14 -10.05 -8.56
C HIS A 120 -1.52 -10.79 -7.37
N LEU A 121 -0.57 -10.17 -6.67
CA LEU A 121 0.10 -10.73 -5.49
C LEU A 121 -0.63 -10.45 -4.18
N ARG A 122 -1.85 -9.88 -4.25
CA ARG A 122 -2.79 -9.71 -3.14
C ARG A 122 -2.29 -8.81 -1.99
N PRO A 123 -2.04 -7.51 -2.24
CA PRO A 123 -1.80 -6.57 -1.14
C PRO A 123 -3.00 -6.55 -0.19
N ALA A 124 -2.75 -6.51 1.12
CA ALA A 124 -3.80 -6.36 2.13
C ALA A 124 -4.45 -4.96 2.06
N VAL A 125 -3.66 -3.95 1.72
CA VAL A 125 -4.10 -2.56 1.57
C VAL A 125 -3.42 -1.93 0.37
N ILE A 126 -4.15 -1.08 -0.36
CA ILE A 126 -3.59 -0.20 -1.38
C ILE A 126 -3.80 1.24 -0.89
N ARG A 127 -2.69 1.97 -0.71
CA ARG A 127 -2.67 3.37 -0.30
C ARG A 127 -2.20 4.21 -1.46
N GLY A 128 -3.03 5.11 -1.94
CA GLY A 128 -2.69 6.02 -3.03
C GLY A 128 -3.63 7.22 -3.09
N ASN A 129 -3.23 8.25 -3.82
CA ASN A 129 -4.12 9.37 -4.13
C ASN A 129 -5.19 8.96 -5.16
N ALA A 130 -6.16 9.83 -5.41
CA ALA A 130 -7.28 9.52 -6.30
C ALA A 130 -6.83 9.21 -7.73
N SER A 131 -5.81 9.88 -8.25
CA SER A 131 -5.30 9.64 -9.61
C SER A 131 -4.58 8.30 -9.73
N GLU A 132 -3.82 7.90 -8.73
CA GLU A 132 -3.14 6.60 -8.66
C GLU A 132 -4.14 5.45 -8.57
N ILE A 133 -5.14 5.58 -7.72
CA ILE A 133 -6.21 4.58 -7.59
C ILE A 133 -7.02 4.44 -8.88
N LEU A 134 -7.34 5.55 -9.55
CA LEU A 134 -8.03 5.52 -10.85
C LEU A 134 -7.17 4.89 -11.95
N ALA A 135 -5.88 5.18 -11.97
CA ALA A 135 -4.95 4.59 -12.92
C ALA A 135 -4.83 3.07 -12.73
N LEU A 136 -4.72 2.58 -11.49
CA LEU A 136 -4.76 1.15 -11.17
C LEU A 136 -6.09 0.49 -11.61
N ALA A 137 -7.20 1.25 -11.57
CA ALA A 137 -8.50 0.78 -12.06
C ALA A 137 -8.62 0.71 -13.58
N GLY A 138 -7.58 1.08 -14.33
CA GLY A 138 -7.60 1.19 -15.78
C GLY A 138 -8.46 2.37 -16.28
N ALA A 139 -8.65 3.40 -15.47
CA ALA A 139 -9.29 4.64 -15.92
C ALA A 139 -8.35 5.41 -16.87
N PRO A 140 -8.85 6.02 -17.95
CA PRO A 140 -8.04 6.88 -18.80
C PRO A 140 -7.44 8.02 -17.96
N ARG A 141 -6.21 8.41 -18.30
CA ARG A 141 -5.50 9.50 -17.63
C ARG A 141 -6.35 10.76 -17.68
N ALA A 142 -6.70 11.28 -16.53
CA ALA A 142 -7.23 12.63 -16.42
C ALA A 142 -6.04 13.60 -16.52
N ASP A 143 -6.19 14.69 -17.28
CA ASP A 143 -5.15 15.71 -17.42
C ASP A 143 -4.68 16.20 -16.04
N ALA A 144 -3.39 16.55 -15.92
CA ALA A 144 -2.79 16.99 -14.66
C ALA A 144 -3.54 18.16 -14.00
N ALA A 145 -4.18 19.03 -14.81
CA ALA A 145 -5.07 20.11 -14.34
C ALA A 145 -6.37 19.59 -13.69
N SER A 146 -6.81 18.37 -14.00
CA SER A 146 -7.99 17.75 -13.41
C SER A 146 -7.72 17.06 -12.08
N THR A 147 -6.46 16.82 -11.73
CA THR A 147 -6.07 16.21 -10.44
C THR A 147 -6.48 17.11 -9.28
N VAL A 148 -6.34 18.43 -9.41
CA VAL A 148 -6.82 19.42 -8.43
C VAL A 148 -8.35 19.57 -8.47
N ARG A 149 -8.96 19.36 -9.65
CA ARG A 149 -10.44 19.38 -9.82
C ARG A 149 -11.11 18.08 -9.40
N MET A 150 -10.43 16.94 -9.37
CA MET A 150 -11.00 15.66 -8.93
C MET A 150 -11.16 15.57 -7.41
N MET A 151 -10.62 16.49 -6.63
CA MET A 151 -11.07 16.72 -5.25
C MET A 151 -12.53 17.21 -5.17
N ARG A 152 -13.13 17.65 -6.29
CA ARG A 152 -14.58 17.84 -6.46
C ARG A 152 -15.18 16.61 -7.14
N TRP A 153 -15.63 15.69 -6.36
CA TRP A 153 -16.34 14.46 -6.71
C TRP A 153 -17.32 14.63 -7.89
N ARG A 154 -16.95 14.16 -9.07
CA ARG A 154 -17.91 13.88 -10.13
C ARG A 154 -18.16 12.37 -10.19
N ARG A 155 -19.46 11.99 -10.26
CA ARG A 155 -19.96 10.63 -10.42
C ARG A 155 -19.21 9.88 -11.53
N CYS A 156 -18.27 9.01 -11.22
CA CYS A 156 -17.66 8.13 -12.19
C CYS A 156 -18.40 6.78 -12.21
N ARG A 157 -19.02 6.43 -13.36
CA ARG A 157 -19.69 5.13 -13.56
C ARG A 157 -18.76 3.92 -13.35
N ARG A 158 -17.44 4.13 -13.36
CA ARG A 158 -16.42 3.08 -13.15
C ARG A 158 -16.18 2.69 -11.69
N GLN A 159 -16.70 3.42 -10.69
CA GLN A 159 -16.65 3.01 -9.29
C GLN A 159 -17.35 1.65 -9.02
N ARG A 160 -18.26 1.20 -9.89
CA ARG A 160 -18.87 -0.13 -9.77
C ARG A 160 -17.85 -1.26 -9.92
N ARG A 161 -16.83 -1.09 -10.76
CA ARG A 161 -15.78 -2.09 -10.97
C ARG A 161 -14.84 -2.19 -9.76
N TRP A 162 -14.53 -1.06 -9.13
CA TRP A 162 -13.74 -1.02 -7.89
C TRP A 162 -14.51 -1.56 -6.69
N ARG A 163 -15.81 -1.28 -6.58
CA ARG A 163 -16.65 -1.90 -5.54
C ARG A 163 -16.72 -3.41 -5.71
N ALA A 164 -16.71 -3.92 -6.93
CA ALA A 164 -16.65 -5.35 -7.19
C ALA A 164 -15.27 -5.95 -6.86
N ILE A 165 -14.19 -5.24 -7.18
CA ILE A 165 -12.81 -5.63 -6.85
C ILE A 165 -12.60 -5.50 -5.33
N ALA A 166 -12.88 -4.36 -4.73
CA ALA A 166 -12.75 -4.14 -3.29
C ALA A 166 -13.68 -5.05 -2.46
N ALA A 167 -14.92 -5.29 -2.90
CA ALA A 167 -15.84 -6.21 -2.23
C ALA A 167 -15.39 -7.68 -2.34
N ARG A 168 -14.64 -8.03 -3.37
CA ARG A 168 -14.03 -9.35 -3.50
C ARG A 168 -12.83 -9.53 -2.57
N TRP A 169 -12.10 -8.42 -2.30
CA TRP A 169 -10.93 -8.39 -1.42
C TRP A 169 -11.30 -8.26 0.07
N TRP A 170 -12.42 -7.56 0.38
CA TRP A 170 -12.88 -7.35 1.75
C TRP A 170 -13.61 -8.57 2.34
N ARG A 171 -13.98 -9.56 1.53
CA ARG A 171 -14.70 -10.75 1.97
C ARG A 171 -13.83 -11.99 2.21
N SER A 172 -12.52 -11.89 2.09
CA SER A 172 -11.64 -12.96 2.59
C SER A 172 -11.59 -12.86 4.12
N PRO A 173 -11.98 -13.89 4.86
CA PRO A 173 -11.83 -13.87 6.31
C PRO A 173 -10.34 -13.74 6.64
N ALA A 174 -9.99 -12.73 7.42
CA ALA A 174 -8.69 -12.69 8.06
C ALA A 174 -8.52 -13.99 8.89
N PRO A 175 -7.35 -14.64 8.84
CA PRO A 175 -7.10 -15.77 9.74
C PRO A 175 -7.29 -15.28 11.18
N ALA A 176 -8.10 -16.01 11.95
CA ALA A 176 -8.29 -15.74 13.36
C ALA A 176 -6.92 -15.82 14.05
N ILE A 177 -6.51 -14.72 14.64
CA ILE A 177 -5.36 -14.68 15.54
C ILE A 177 -5.84 -15.29 16.86
N THR A 178 -5.47 -16.53 17.11
CA THR A 178 -5.54 -17.13 18.44
C THR A 178 -4.33 -16.70 19.27
#